data_b721ebc00a0a03e5c88ed5c59fc95b30
#
_entry.id   b721ebc00a0a03e5c88ed5c59fc95b30
#
_cell.length_a   1.000
_cell.length_b   1.000
_cell.length_c   1.000
_cell.angle_alpha   90.00
_cell.angle_beta   90.00
_cell.angle_gamma   90.00
#
_symmetry.space_group_name_H-M   'P 1'
#
loop_
_entity.id
_entity.type
_entity.pdbx_description
1 polymer ?
#
loop_
_entity_poly.entity_id
_entity_poly.type
_entity_poly.pdbx_seq_one_letter_code
_entity_poly.pdbx_strand_id
1 'polypeptide(L)'
;KFMELVKIIGLPLGKKDAVKNIDSLRYGRLLFLTDQDLDGSHIKGLLMNMFHYFRPELFDFKGFMVSLATPIVKVTKGKMSTSFYTLPEFEKWSDEVDDISKWRIKYYKGLGTSTAKEAREYFTNYEDKLQTYYGNVNNSFEKWFGKDSDPRKKALLKYEHDEIIEQTEKNVGVKDFFNKDFIHFSNYDTQRSIPSA
;
A
#
# COMPACT_ATOMS: atom_id res chain seq x y z
N LYS A 1 3.07 7.78 -20.32
CA LYS A 1 2.17 7.37 -19.20
C LYS A 1 2.30 8.32 -18.00
N PHE A 2 3.50 8.57 -17.41
CA PHE A 2 3.65 9.49 -16.26
C PHE A 2 3.19 10.91 -16.55
N MET A 3 3.57 11.48 -17.69
CA MET A 3 3.13 12.81 -18.12
C MET A 3 1.61 12.90 -18.34
N GLU A 4 0.97 11.80 -18.67
CA GLU A 4 -0.49 11.72 -18.76
C GLU A 4 -1.14 11.79 -17.39
N LEU A 5 -0.60 11.07 -16.37
CA LEU A 5 -1.06 11.17 -14.98
C LEU A 5 -0.93 12.60 -14.45
N VAL A 6 0.23 13.23 -14.68
CA VAL A 6 0.48 14.63 -14.28
C VAL A 6 -0.57 15.57 -14.88
N LYS A 7 -0.89 15.38 -16.18
CA LYS A 7 -1.93 16.18 -16.88
C LYS A 7 -3.33 15.89 -16.35
N ILE A 8 -3.66 14.60 -16.09
CA ILE A 8 -4.97 14.20 -15.57
C ILE A 8 -5.22 14.83 -14.20
N ILE A 9 -4.25 14.73 -13.29
CA ILE A 9 -4.33 15.27 -11.93
C ILE A 9 -4.31 16.80 -11.93
N GLY A 10 -3.79 17.40 -12.98
CA GLY A 10 -3.65 18.85 -13.08
C GLY A 10 -2.45 19.39 -12.31
N LEU A 11 -1.38 18.57 -12.16
CA LEU A 11 -0.17 19.03 -11.51
C LEU A 11 0.55 20.07 -12.38
N PRO A 12 0.98 21.19 -11.81
CA PRO A 12 1.78 22.17 -12.54
C PRO A 12 3.12 21.57 -12.95
N LEU A 13 3.52 21.81 -14.20
CA LEU A 13 4.76 21.25 -14.77
C LEU A 13 6.00 22.11 -14.49
N GLY A 14 5.81 23.37 -14.14
CA GLY A 14 6.91 24.30 -13.85
C GLY A 14 7.51 24.09 -12.45
N LYS A 15 8.83 24.07 -12.32
CA LYS A 15 9.51 23.97 -11.01
C LYS A 15 9.14 25.09 -10.03
N LYS A 16 8.70 26.24 -10.54
CA LYS A 16 8.34 27.43 -9.73
C LYS A 16 6.91 27.40 -9.19
N ASP A 17 6.07 26.50 -9.71
CA ASP A 17 4.65 26.46 -9.41
C ASP A 17 4.34 25.34 -8.41
N ALA A 18 4.92 25.45 -7.21
CA ALA A 18 4.60 24.49 -6.14
C ALA A 18 3.11 24.48 -5.84
N VAL A 19 2.56 23.29 -5.57
CA VAL A 19 1.17 23.13 -5.15
C VAL A 19 1.04 23.67 -3.73
N LYS A 20 0.50 24.88 -3.60
CA LYS A 20 0.30 25.56 -2.31
C LYS A 20 -0.99 25.14 -1.62
N ASN A 21 -1.99 24.75 -2.41
CA ASN A 21 -3.28 24.32 -1.94
C ASN A 21 -3.79 23.18 -2.83
N ILE A 22 -4.35 22.16 -2.21
CA ILE A 22 -4.91 21.02 -2.89
C ILE A 22 -6.10 21.38 -3.79
N ASP A 23 -6.85 22.42 -3.42
CA ASP A 23 -7.99 22.92 -4.20
C ASP A 23 -7.58 23.46 -5.58
N SER A 24 -6.28 23.71 -5.81
CA SER A 24 -5.76 24.07 -7.13
C SER A 24 -5.63 22.88 -8.08
N LEU A 25 -5.73 21.66 -7.56
CA LEU A 25 -5.69 20.42 -8.34
C LEU A 25 -7.09 20.05 -8.85
N ARG A 26 -7.15 19.24 -9.91
CA ARG A 26 -8.42 18.74 -10.46
C ARG A 26 -9.12 17.73 -9.54
N TYR A 27 -8.36 17.09 -8.65
CA TYR A 27 -8.85 16.06 -7.72
C TYR A 27 -8.36 16.36 -6.32
N GLY A 28 -9.24 16.27 -5.36
CA GLY A 28 -8.92 16.48 -3.95
C GLY A 28 -8.26 15.30 -3.28
N ARG A 29 -8.18 14.13 -3.96
CA ARG A 29 -7.61 12.90 -3.41
C ARG A 29 -7.08 12.00 -4.51
N LEU A 30 -5.97 11.33 -4.21
CA LEU A 30 -5.35 10.29 -5.03
C LEU A 30 -5.48 8.95 -4.32
N LEU A 31 -6.30 8.06 -4.86
CA LEU A 31 -6.53 6.72 -4.31
C LEU A 31 -5.66 5.69 -5.02
N PHE A 32 -4.74 5.05 -4.27
CA PHE A 32 -4.03 3.86 -4.72
C PHE A 32 -4.93 2.64 -4.55
N LEU A 33 -5.27 2.02 -5.64
CA LEU A 33 -6.05 0.79 -5.68
C LEU A 33 -5.19 -0.30 -6.32
N THR A 34 -4.33 -0.89 -5.51
CA THR A 34 -3.42 -1.98 -5.90
C THR A 34 -3.83 -3.27 -5.21
N ASP A 35 -3.34 -4.39 -5.72
CA ASP A 35 -3.48 -5.67 -5.05
C ASP A 35 -2.82 -5.63 -3.66
N GLN A 36 -3.32 -6.42 -2.71
CA GLN A 36 -2.78 -6.48 -1.34
C GLN A 36 -1.65 -7.52 -1.24
N ASP A 37 -0.75 -7.48 -2.19
CA ASP A 37 0.44 -8.33 -2.24
C ASP A 37 1.71 -7.47 -2.29
N LEU A 38 2.86 -8.14 -2.32
CA LEU A 38 4.16 -7.47 -2.33
C LEU A 38 4.36 -6.60 -3.58
N ASP A 39 3.87 -7.06 -4.73
CA ASP A 39 3.95 -6.30 -5.99
C ASP A 39 3.06 -5.04 -5.93
N GLY A 40 1.90 -5.12 -5.27
CA GLY A 40 1.04 -3.96 -5.02
C GLY A 40 1.71 -2.90 -4.15
N SER A 41 2.46 -3.31 -3.13
CA SER A 41 3.28 -2.41 -2.30
C SER A 41 4.40 -1.79 -3.11
N HIS A 42 5.03 -2.54 -4.01
CA HIS A 42 6.02 -2.01 -4.94
C HIS A 42 5.43 -0.93 -5.86
N ILE A 43 4.27 -1.20 -6.47
CA ILE A 43 3.57 -0.23 -7.34
C ILE A 43 3.24 1.05 -6.58
N LYS A 44 2.73 0.94 -5.34
CA LYS A 44 2.51 2.10 -4.47
C LYS A 44 3.80 2.90 -4.25
N GLY A 45 4.88 2.22 -3.89
CA GLY A 45 6.20 2.84 -3.68
C GLY A 45 6.72 3.57 -4.92
N LEU A 46 6.60 2.97 -6.10
CA LEU A 46 6.99 3.59 -7.38
C LEU A 46 6.16 4.85 -7.69
N LEU A 47 4.85 4.80 -7.48
CA LEU A 47 3.97 5.96 -7.67
C LEU A 47 4.29 7.07 -6.66
N MET A 48 4.49 6.73 -5.40
CA MET A 48 4.91 7.70 -4.38
C MET A 48 6.25 8.33 -4.74
N ASN A 49 7.24 7.53 -5.20
CA ASN A 49 8.53 8.06 -5.64
C ASN A 49 8.39 9.01 -6.83
N MET A 50 7.51 8.71 -7.78
CA MET A 50 7.21 9.60 -8.89
C MET A 50 6.65 10.94 -8.37
N PHE A 51 5.68 10.91 -7.47
CA PHE A 51 5.10 12.13 -6.89
C PHE A 51 6.13 12.90 -6.07
N HIS A 52 6.96 12.23 -5.29
CA HIS A 52 8.05 12.85 -4.56
C HIS A 52 9.05 13.56 -5.50
N TYR A 53 9.39 12.93 -6.61
CA TYR A 53 10.31 13.53 -7.58
C TYR A 53 9.76 14.79 -8.23
N PHE A 54 8.48 14.82 -8.57
CA PHE A 54 7.86 15.96 -9.26
C PHE A 54 7.27 16.99 -8.30
N ARG A 55 6.69 16.56 -7.18
CA ARG A 55 5.87 17.36 -6.27
C ARG A 55 5.96 16.84 -4.84
N PRO A 56 7.11 16.95 -4.16
CA PRO A 56 7.29 16.45 -2.80
C PRO A 56 6.31 17.08 -1.80
N GLU A 57 5.88 18.32 -2.04
CA GLU A 57 4.91 19.02 -1.22
C GLU A 57 3.53 18.34 -1.13
N LEU A 58 3.21 17.43 -2.05
CA LEU A 58 1.95 16.67 -1.99
C LEU A 58 1.85 15.77 -0.74
N PHE A 59 2.98 15.40 -0.15
CA PHE A 59 3.01 14.62 1.09
C PHE A 59 2.70 15.45 2.34
N ASP A 60 2.71 16.77 2.24
CA ASP A 60 2.30 17.68 3.32
C ASP A 60 0.78 17.78 3.44
N PHE A 61 0.06 17.41 2.37
CA PHE A 61 -1.41 17.43 2.36
C PHE A 61 -1.98 16.12 2.90
N LYS A 62 -2.25 16.08 4.20
CA LYS A 62 -2.85 14.92 4.85
C LYS A 62 -4.20 14.56 4.20
N GLY A 63 -4.36 13.29 3.81
CA GLY A 63 -5.58 12.80 3.16
C GLY A 63 -5.58 12.93 1.63
N PHE A 64 -4.53 13.49 1.03
CA PHE A 64 -4.43 13.53 -0.43
C PHE A 64 -4.04 12.19 -1.01
N MET A 65 -2.98 11.56 -0.49
CA MET A 65 -2.56 10.22 -0.92
C MET A 65 -3.15 9.18 0.02
N VAL A 66 -4.00 8.33 -0.52
CA VAL A 66 -4.69 7.28 0.26
C VAL A 66 -4.63 5.95 -0.49
N SER A 67 -4.71 4.84 0.24
CA SER A 67 -5.00 3.53 -0.34
C SER A 67 -6.25 2.94 0.27
N LEU A 68 -6.97 2.14 -0.52
CA LEU A 68 -8.06 1.33 -0.05
C LEU A 68 -7.52 -0.08 0.17
N ALA A 69 -7.55 -0.54 1.41
CA ALA A 69 -7.23 -1.92 1.69
C ALA A 69 -8.40 -2.81 1.29
N THR A 70 -8.08 -3.88 0.55
CA THR A 70 -9.01 -4.93 0.19
C THR A 70 -8.61 -6.23 0.91
N PRO A 71 -9.57 -7.09 1.28
CA PRO A 71 -9.23 -8.32 1.99
C PRO A 71 -8.39 -9.26 1.12
N ILE A 72 -7.44 -9.95 1.76
CA ILE A 72 -6.67 -11.04 1.14
C ILE A 72 -7.31 -12.41 1.36
N VAL A 73 -8.06 -12.55 2.47
CA VAL A 73 -8.83 -13.78 2.79
C VAL A 73 -10.21 -13.40 3.27
N LYS A 74 -11.22 -14.11 2.80
CA LYS A 74 -12.59 -14.03 3.32
C LYS A 74 -13.06 -15.43 3.69
N VAL A 75 -13.57 -15.59 4.91
CA VAL A 75 -14.13 -16.84 5.39
C VAL A 75 -15.63 -16.70 5.56
N THR A 76 -16.38 -17.75 5.23
CA THR A 76 -17.84 -17.74 5.32
C THR A 76 -18.35 -19.05 5.90
N LYS A 77 -19.36 -18.95 6.81
CA LYS A 77 -20.07 -20.10 7.39
C LYS A 77 -21.53 -19.72 7.55
N GLY A 78 -22.38 -20.25 6.68
CA GLY A 78 -23.80 -19.88 6.64
C GLY A 78 -23.96 -18.38 6.36
N LYS A 79 -24.49 -17.62 7.32
CA LYS A 79 -24.67 -16.16 7.24
C LYS A 79 -23.48 -15.36 7.81
N MET A 80 -22.57 -16.03 8.50
CA MET A 80 -21.38 -15.39 9.05
C MET A 80 -20.31 -15.18 7.98
N SER A 81 -19.65 -14.04 8.00
CA SER A 81 -18.56 -13.71 7.08
C SER A 81 -17.55 -12.83 7.79
N THR A 82 -16.28 -13.19 7.69
CA THR A 82 -15.16 -12.41 8.22
C THR A 82 -14.13 -12.21 7.12
N SER A 83 -13.54 -11.02 7.06
CA SER A 83 -12.49 -10.67 6.09
C SER A 83 -11.20 -10.36 6.83
N PHE A 84 -10.08 -10.83 6.29
CA PHE A 84 -8.74 -10.60 6.81
C PHE A 84 -7.92 -9.82 5.78
N TYR A 85 -7.17 -8.87 6.24
CA TYR A 85 -6.40 -7.95 5.42
C TYR A 85 -4.90 -8.25 5.45
N THR A 86 -4.47 -9.12 6.38
CA THR A 86 -3.10 -9.64 6.49
C THR A 86 -3.12 -11.14 6.72
N LEU A 87 -2.06 -11.86 6.32
CA LEU A 87 -1.95 -13.29 6.59
C LEU A 87 -1.86 -13.60 8.09
N PRO A 88 -1.07 -12.86 8.91
CA PRO A 88 -1.02 -13.11 10.34
C PRO A 88 -2.39 -12.99 11.05
N GLU A 89 -3.26 -12.05 10.62
CA GLU A 89 -4.64 -11.98 11.15
C GLU A 89 -5.43 -13.26 10.85
N PHE A 90 -5.30 -13.77 9.63
CA PHE A 90 -5.98 -15.01 9.23
C PHE A 90 -5.42 -16.23 9.96
N GLU A 91 -4.10 -16.34 10.08
CA GLU A 91 -3.42 -17.43 10.79
C GLU A 91 -3.85 -17.47 12.26
N LYS A 92 -3.78 -16.34 12.95
CA LYS A 92 -4.26 -16.23 14.34
C LYS A 92 -5.70 -16.68 14.48
N TRP A 93 -6.60 -16.21 13.62
CA TRP A 93 -7.99 -16.64 13.63
C TRP A 93 -8.13 -18.14 13.35
N SER A 94 -7.34 -18.71 12.44
CA SER A 94 -7.39 -20.13 12.08
C SER A 94 -6.98 -21.02 13.23
N ASP A 95 -6.06 -20.57 14.09
CA ASP A 95 -5.61 -21.28 15.28
C ASP A 95 -6.64 -21.21 16.43
N GLU A 96 -7.44 -20.15 16.48
CA GLU A 96 -8.45 -19.92 17.52
C GLU A 96 -9.81 -20.54 17.18
N VAL A 97 -10.09 -20.87 15.91
CA VAL A 97 -11.39 -21.40 15.47
C VAL A 97 -11.52 -22.90 15.77
N ASP A 98 -12.62 -23.32 16.39
CA ASP A 98 -12.85 -24.71 16.81
C ASP A 98 -12.75 -25.73 15.66
N ASP A 99 -13.24 -25.38 14.46
CA ASP A 99 -13.29 -26.29 13.32
C ASP A 99 -13.29 -25.50 12.00
N ILE A 100 -12.10 -25.34 11.44
CA ILE A 100 -11.89 -24.60 10.19
C ILE A 100 -12.55 -25.28 8.98
N SER A 101 -12.77 -26.61 9.02
CA SER A 101 -13.37 -27.36 7.92
C SER A 101 -14.83 -26.96 7.64
N LYS A 102 -15.50 -26.36 8.63
CA LYS A 102 -16.87 -25.82 8.50
C LYS A 102 -16.92 -24.46 7.82
N TRP A 103 -15.79 -23.86 7.52
CA TRP A 103 -15.70 -22.56 6.90
C TRP A 103 -15.27 -22.67 5.45
N ARG A 104 -15.94 -21.94 4.57
CA ARG A 104 -15.50 -21.74 3.19
C ARG A 104 -14.48 -20.63 3.18
N ILE A 105 -13.25 -20.93 2.79
CA ILE A 105 -12.14 -19.99 2.71
C ILE A 105 -11.96 -19.56 1.25
N LYS A 106 -11.92 -18.25 1.02
CA LYS A 106 -11.63 -17.66 -0.30
C LYS A 106 -10.42 -16.75 -0.17
N TYR A 107 -9.38 -17.08 -0.93
CA TYR A 107 -8.18 -16.25 -1.09
C TYR A 107 -8.32 -15.30 -2.27
N TYR A 108 -7.91 -14.05 -2.09
CA TYR A 108 -7.88 -13.04 -3.13
C TYR A 108 -6.43 -12.79 -3.53
N LYS A 109 -6.07 -13.19 -4.76
CA LYS A 109 -4.74 -12.95 -5.32
C LYS A 109 -4.61 -11.57 -5.97
N GLY A 110 -5.66 -10.77 -5.91
CA GLY A 110 -5.73 -9.45 -6.49
C GLY A 110 -7.17 -9.02 -6.72
N LEU A 111 -7.34 -7.78 -7.13
CA LEU A 111 -8.66 -7.15 -7.37
C LEU A 111 -9.51 -7.92 -8.40
N GLY A 112 -8.86 -8.55 -9.39
CA GLY A 112 -9.53 -9.33 -10.43
C GLY A 112 -10.22 -10.61 -9.95
N THR A 113 -9.94 -11.06 -8.73
CA THR A 113 -10.59 -12.26 -8.14
C THR A 113 -11.89 -11.94 -7.39
N SER A 114 -12.21 -10.65 -7.26
CA SER A 114 -13.42 -10.19 -6.59
C SER A 114 -14.61 -10.21 -7.52
N THR A 115 -15.76 -10.63 -6.99
CA THR A 115 -17.04 -10.51 -7.69
C THR A 115 -17.53 -9.06 -7.67
N ALA A 116 -18.48 -8.72 -8.57
CA ALA A 116 -19.11 -7.40 -8.57
C ALA A 116 -19.81 -7.04 -7.24
N LYS A 117 -20.34 -8.05 -6.52
CA LYS A 117 -20.93 -7.86 -5.20
C LYS A 117 -19.84 -7.48 -4.17
N GLU A 118 -18.74 -8.21 -4.14
CA GLU A 118 -17.62 -7.95 -3.24
C GLU A 118 -16.99 -6.59 -3.53
N ALA A 119 -16.83 -6.22 -4.81
CA ALA A 119 -16.35 -4.90 -5.17
C ALA A 119 -17.26 -3.79 -4.61
N ARG A 120 -18.60 -3.96 -4.68
CA ARG A 120 -19.52 -3.00 -4.04
C ARG A 120 -19.33 -2.94 -2.53
N GLU A 121 -19.10 -4.08 -1.86
CA GLU A 121 -18.82 -4.14 -0.43
C GLU A 121 -17.53 -3.37 -0.06
N TYR A 122 -16.50 -3.37 -0.91
CA TYR A 122 -15.27 -2.60 -0.68
C TYR A 122 -15.55 -1.10 -0.66
N PHE A 123 -16.38 -0.61 -1.57
CA PHE A 123 -16.73 0.80 -1.66
C PHE A 123 -17.88 1.22 -0.72
N THR A 124 -18.53 0.27 -0.03
CA THR A 124 -19.48 0.60 1.03
C THR A 124 -18.71 1.04 2.26
N ASN A 125 -18.95 2.27 2.74
CA ASN A 125 -18.22 2.89 3.86
C ASN A 125 -16.69 2.86 3.63
N TYR A 126 -16.27 3.16 2.37
CA TYR A 126 -14.85 3.04 1.98
C TYR A 126 -13.95 4.01 2.76
N GLU A 127 -14.47 5.16 3.21
CA GLU A 127 -13.73 6.12 4.03
C GLU A 127 -13.15 5.47 5.30
N ASP A 128 -13.87 4.53 5.89
CA ASP A 128 -13.42 3.79 7.08
C ASP A 128 -12.32 2.77 6.77
N LYS A 129 -12.06 2.49 5.50
CA LYS A 129 -11.07 1.52 5.02
C LYS A 129 -9.85 2.19 4.39
N LEU A 130 -9.82 3.52 4.35
CA LEU A 130 -8.70 4.26 3.80
C LEU A 130 -7.54 4.33 4.77
N GLN A 131 -6.35 4.10 4.24
CA GLN A 131 -5.08 4.44 4.87
C GLN A 131 -4.51 5.67 4.17
N THR A 132 -4.12 6.67 4.95
CA THR A 132 -3.57 7.94 4.48
C THR A 132 -2.05 7.93 4.59
N TYR A 133 -1.36 8.28 3.51
CA TYR A 133 0.10 8.40 3.46
C TYR A 133 0.51 9.87 3.47
N TYR A 134 1.37 10.26 4.43
CA TYR A 134 1.77 11.65 4.59
C TYR A 134 3.07 11.79 5.39
N GLY A 135 3.57 13.00 5.48
CA GLY A 135 4.64 13.38 6.38
C GLY A 135 6.02 13.42 5.75
N ASN A 136 7.02 13.57 6.61
CA ASN A 136 8.39 13.78 6.18
C ASN A 136 8.92 12.65 5.30
N VAL A 137 9.16 13.00 4.05
CA VAL A 137 9.61 12.07 3.00
C VAL A 137 11.14 12.05 2.86
N ASN A 138 11.85 12.93 3.57
CA ASN A 138 13.30 13.06 3.47
C ASN A 138 14.00 11.74 3.80
N ASN A 139 14.93 11.37 2.96
CA ASN A 139 15.75 10.16 3.03
C ASN A 139 15.03 8.82 2.74
N SER A 140 13.71 8.71 2.85
CA SER A 140 13.03 7.44 2.57
C SER A 140 13.11 7.08 1.08
N PHE A 141 12.81 8.02 0.21
CA PHE A 141 12.87 7.78 -1.24
C PHE A 141 14.32 7.63 -1.72
N GLU A 142 15.26 8.43 -1.22
CA GLU A 142 16.68 8.27 -1.57
C GLU A 142 17.23 6.93 -1.10
N LYS A 143 16.85 6.46 0.10
CA LYS A 143 17.21 5.13 0.61
C LYS A 143 16.74 4.02 -0.32
N TRP A 144 15.47 4.06 -0.76
CA TRP A 144 14.87 2.93 -1.49
C TRP A 144 15.03 3.02 -3.01
N PHE A 145 15.12 4.21 -3.59
CA PHE A 145 15.19 4.44 -5.04
C PHE A 145 16.45 5.19 -5.49
N GLY A 146 17.28 5.65 -4.57
CA GLY A 146 18.53 6.35 -4.87
C GLY A 146 19.59 5.42 -5.48
N LYS A 147 20.64 6.02 -6.01
CA LYS A 147 21.76 5.31 -6.64
C LYS A 147 22.59 4.52 -5.64
N ASP A 148 22.74 5.03 -4.42
CA ASP A 148 23.47 4.36 -3.35
C ASP A 148 22.67 3.16 -2.83
N SER A 149 23.26 1.96 -2.93
CA SER A 149 22.64 0.71 -2.47
C SER A 149 22.90 0.38 -0.99
N ASP A 150 23.90 1.02 -0.36
CA ASP A 150 24.29 0.67 1.00
C ASP A 150 23.22 0.92 2.08
N PRO A 151 22.43 2.02 2.00
CA PRO A 151 21.30 2.20 2.92
C PRO A 151 20.24 1.08 2.83
N ARG A 152 19.99 0.58 1.60
CA ARG A 152 19.05 -0.54 1.38
C ARG A 152 19.60 -1.85 1.95
N LYS A 153 20.87 -2.16 1.66
CA LYS A 153 21.55 -3.35 2.21
C LYS A 153 21.49 -3.37 3.73
N LYS A 154 21.83 -2.22 4.37
CA LYS A 154 21.77 -2.12 5.84
C LYS A 154 20.35 -2.29 6.38
N ALA A 155 19.33 -1.86 5.65
CA ALA A 155 17.94 -2.07 6.05
C ALA A 155 17.53 -3.53 5.91
N LEU A 156 17.90 -4.18 4.80
CA LEU A 156 17.59 -5.60 4.57
C LEU A 156 18.30 -6.55 5.54
N LEU A 157 19.51 -6.20 5.99
CA LEU A 157 20.20 -6.95 7.04
C LEU A 157 19.51 -6.90 8.42
N LYS A 158 18.66 -5.90 8.64
CA LYS A 158 17.86 -5.73 9.86
C LYS A 158 16.38 -6.03 9.63
N TYR A 159 16.07 -6.72 8.54
CA TYR A 159 14.71 -7.05 8.19
C TYR A 159 14.09 -8.00 9.20
N GLU A 160 12.92 -7.64 9.69
CA GLU A 160 12.07 -8.44 10.56
C GLU A 160 10.75 -8.73 9.84
N HIS A 161 10.39 -10.00 9.73
CA HIS A 161 9.22 -10.44 8.96
C HIS A 161 7.89 -9.98 9.58
N ASP A 162 7.86 -9.80 10.90
CA ASP A 162 6.64 -9.54 11.65
C ASP A 162 6.28 -8.04 11.76
N GLU A 163 7.17 -7.14 11.30
CA GLU A 163 6.86 -5.72 11.24
C GLU A 163 5.94 -5.41 10.04
N ILE A 164 4.65 -5.29 10.30
CA ILE A 164 3.61 -4.97 9.30
C ILE A 164 2.84 -3.70 9.68
N ILE A 165 2.20 -3.08 8.69
CA ILE A 165 1.23 -2.02 8.92
C ILE A 165 -0.13 -2.66 9.16
N GLU A 166 -0.70 -2.44 10.33
CA GLU A 166 -2.04 -2.94 10.63
C GLU A 166 -3.11 -2.18 9.83
N GLN A 167 -4.18 -2.88 9.44
CA GLN A 167 -5.30 -2.28 8.72
C GLN A 167 -6.01 -1.19 9.53
N THR A 168 -5.97 -1.27 10.84
CA THR A 168 -6.52 -0.27 11.77
C THR A 168 -5.74 1.05 11.76
N GLU A 169 -4.50 1.03 11.28
CA GLU A 169 -3.65 2.22 11.18
C GLU A 169 -4.10 3.10 10.00
N LYS A 170 -4.88 4.12 10.33
CA LYS A 170 -5.46 5.06 9.34
C LYS A 170 -4.46 6.06 8.80
N ASN A 171 -3.40 6.36 9.56
CA ASN A 171 -2.43 7.39 9.25
C ASN A 171 -1.05 6.77 9.21
N VAL A 172 -0.58 6.47 8.03
CA VAL A 172 0.70 5.81 7.79
C VAL A 172 1.74 6.85 7.38
N GLY A 173 2.78 7.00 8.18
CA GLY A 173 3.93 7.80 7.77
C GLY A 173 4.63 7.18 6.56
N VAL A 174 5.09 8.01 5.61
CA VAL A 174 5.82 7.50 4.43
C VAL A 174 7.04 6.66 4.85
N LYS A 175 7.71 7.04 5.93
CA LYS A 175 8.82 6.27 6.49
C LYS A 175 8.37 4.89 6.97
N ASP A 176 7.22 4.80 7.61
CA ASP A 176 6.67 3.53 8.13
C ASP A 176 6.22 2.65 6.98
N PHE A 177 5.58 3.22 5.94
CA PHE A 177 5.27 2.49 4.72
C PHE A 177 6.52 1.80 4.14
N PHE A 178 7.63 2.52 4.01
CA PHE A 178 8.85 1.94 3.46
C PHE A 178 9.51 0.90 4.37
N ASN A 179 9.45 1.09 5.67
CA ASN A 179 10.13 0.20 6.61
C ASN A 179 9.31 -1.03 7.00
N LYS A 180 7.97 -0.98 6.87
CA LYS A 180 7.06 -2.05 7.33
C LYS A 180 6.25 -2.71 6.21
N ASP A 181 6.12 -2.08 5.03
CA ASP A 181 5.34 -2.62 3.90
C ASP A 181 6.26 -2.84 2.68
N PHE A 182 6.88 -1.80 2.18
CA PHE A 182 7.74 -1.88 0.99
C PHE A 182 8.98 -2.77 1.20
N ILE A 183 9.52 -2.82 2.40
CA ILE A 183 10.69 -3.65 2.73
C ILE A 183 10.46 -5.14 2.48
N HIS A 184 9.24 -5.62 2.69
CA HIS A 184 8.88 -7.02 2.43
C HIS A 184 9.03 -7.36 0.93
N PHE A 185 8.54 -6.48 0.05
CA PHE A 185 8.76 -6.61 -1.39
C PHE A 185 10.27 -6.62 -1.71
N SER A 186 11.02 -5.66 -1.17
CA SER A 186 12.45 -5.54 -1.46
C SER A 186 13.24 -6.77 -1.01
N ASN A 187 12.89 -7.35 0.15
CA ASN A 187 13.49 -8.59 0.64
C ASN A 187 13.16 -9.76 -0.29
N TYR A 188 11.88 -9.95 -0.62
CA TYR A 188 11.42 -11.00 -1.52
C TYR A 188 12.05 -10.89 -2.91
N ASP A 189 12.10 -9.69 -3.50
CA ASP A 189 12.69 -9.44 -4.81
C ASP A 189 14.19 -9.74 -4.82
N THR A 190 14.89 -9.38 -3.74
CA THR A 190 16.31 -9.70 -3.57
C THR A 190 16.53 -11.21 -3.51
N GLN A 191 15.72 -11.95 -2.74
CA GLN A 191 15.84 -13.41 -2.61
C GLN A 191 15.59 -14.12 -3.94
N ARG A 192 14.53 -13.77 -4.68
CA ARG A 192 14.22 -14.40 -5.97
C ARG A 192 15.22 -14.05 -7.08
N SER A 193 15.96 -12.95 -6.93
CA SER A 193 16.95 -12.49 -7.91
C SER A 193 18.33 -13.07 -7.67
N ILE A 194 18.57 -13.72 -6.52
CA ILE A 194 19.83 -14.42 -6.24
C ILE A 194 19.73 -15.80 -6.92
N PRO A 195 20.63 -16.12 -7.87
CA PRO A 195 20.67 -17.45 -8.44
C PRO A 195 20.85 -18.48 -7.32
N SER A 196 19.99 -19.48 -7.27
CA SER A 196 20.20 -20.64 -6.40
C SER A 196 21.52 -21.30 -6.81
N ALA A 197 22.51 -21.28 -5.92
CA ALA A 197 23.76 -21.98 -6.09
C ALA A 197 23.56 -23.50 -6.04
#